data_f660f2b73af34b4f6e0648ac23025315
#
_entry.id   f660f2b73af34b4f6e0648ac23025315
#
_cell.length_a   1.000
_cell.length_b   1.000
_cell.length_c   1.000
_cell.angle_alpha   90.00
_cell.angle_beta   90.00
_cell.angle_gamma   90.00
#
_symmetry.space_group_name_H-M   'P 1'
#
loop_
_entity.id
_entity.type
_entity.pdbx_description
1 polymer ?
#
loop_
_entity_poly.entity_id
_entity_poly.type
_entity_poly.pdbx_seq_one_letter_code
_entity_poly.pdbx_strand_id
1 'polypeptide(L)'
;MKTMTYTISRAEQVLQTQRQALNLRWYPHYHLAARAGWINDPNGLVWFDGWYHAFYQHHPYSTQWGPMHWGHARSKDLVHWEHLPVALAPEGPEDKDGCFSGSAVVDGDTLALIYTGHKFHGDPGDEANLYQVQCLATSRDGIHFERQGMVVDTPPGMHHFRDPKVWREGDSWYMIVGAREGDTGQVRLYRSADLRQWQDAGVLDEAESTMGYMWECPDFFTLNGKRVLMFSPQGMQAAGFNNRNLFQSGYLIGEWQPGQRFIRHGEFREMDNGHDFYAPQSFATPDGRRIVIGWLDMWESPLPEQQDGWAGMLSLPRELSLSADDRLQMRPAKEVESLRGAWFPWPVSTLNNQQTTMVDNCEAMEVNLRWDCARSSAEQYGLRFGDGLRIYVDAQQQRLVLERHYPQYGLCGTRSVPLTAGADLNLRIFFDSSSVEVFVNDGEACLSSRIYPQAPRRELALFAWSGSAALNEAGAWQLE
;
A
#
# COMPACT_ATOMS: atom_id res chain seq x y z
N MET A 1 31.23 13.86 -18.04
CA MET A 1 30.23 12.78 -17.95
C MET A 1 29.04 13.18 -18.82
N LYS A 2 28.63 12.35 -19.78
CA LYS A 2 27.38 12.61 -20.51
C LYS A 2 26.24 12.45 -19.48
N THR A 3 25.53 13.52 -19.22
CA THR A 3 24.32 13.49 -18.37
C THR A 3 23.35 12.44 -18.96
N MET A 4 23.00 11.46 -18.17
CA MET A 4 22.08 10.39 -18.59
C MET A 4 20.69 11.01 -18.76
N THR A 5 20.15 10.97 -19.97
CA THR A 5 18.83 11.51 -20.24
C THR A 5 17.78 10.38 -20.01
N TYR A 6 16.85 10.61 -19.12
CA TYR A 6 15.75 9.67 -18.83
C TYR A 6 14.55 10.03 -19.72
N THR A 7 14.24 9.17 -20.69
CA THR A 7 13.07 9.32 -21.56
C THR A 7 12.13 8.13 -21.42
N ILE A 8 10.85 8.32 -21.73
CA ILE A 8 9.86 7.22 -21.77
C ILE A 8 10.31 6.14 -22.75
N SER A 9 10.73 6.52 -23.95
CA SER A 9 11.18 5.58 -24.97
C SER A 9 12.35 4.71 -24.50
N ARG A 10 13.34 5.31 -23.84
CA ARG A 10 14.47 4.57 -23.29
C ARG A 10 14.05 3.64 -22.16
N ALA A 11 13.17 4.09 -21.26
CA ALA A 11 12.63 3.27 -20.19
C ALA A 11 11.92 2.03 -20.75
N GLU A 12 11.10 2.20 -21.78
CA GLU A 12 10.38 1.10 -22.43
C GLU A 12 11.32 0.07 -23.07
N GLN A 13 12.39 0.52 -23.73
CA GLN A 13 13.40 -0.38 -24.32
C GLN A 13 14.09 -1.22 -23.23
N VAL A 14 14.48 -0.60 -22.13
CA VAL A 14 15.14 -1.29 -21.02
C VAL A 14 14.18 -2.30 -20.37
N LEU A 15 12.95 -1.89 -20.09
CA LEU A 15 11.93 -2.77 -19.49
C LEU A 15 11.63 -4.00 -20.36
N GLN A 16 11.54 -3.84 -21.68
CA GLN A 16 11.33 -4.95 -22.60
C GLN A 16 12.46 -5.98 -22.51
N THR A 17 13.70 -5.52 -22.45
CA THR A 17 14.88 -6.40 -22.35
C THR A 17 14.95 -7.07 -20.97
N GLN A 18 14.79 -6.30 -19.90
CA GLN A 18 14.90 -6.81 -18.53
C GLN A 18 13.80 -7.79 -18.18
N ARG A 19 12.58 -7.59 -18.67
CA ARG A 19 11.46 -8.51 -18.45
C ARG A 19 11.79 -9.94 -18.88
N GLN A 20 12.52 -10.11 -19.96
CA GLN A 20 12.91 -11.42 -20.49
C GLN A 20 13.95 -12.12 -19.62
N ALA A 21 14.68 -11.38 -18.82
CA ALA A 21 15.76 -11.89 -17.96
C ALA A 21 15.34 -12.14 -16.51
N LEU A 22 14.08 -11.93 -16.15
CA LEU A 22 13.63 -12.08 -14.77
C LEU A 22 13.70 -13.52 -14.29
N ASN A 23 14.11 -13.71 -13.04
CA ASN A 23 13.80 -14.92 -12.31
C ASN A 23 12.41 -14.76 -11.67
N LEU A 24 11.48 -15.61 -12.03
CA LEU A 24 10.08 -15.49 -11.62
C LEU A 24 9.72 -16.24 -10.33
N ARG A 25 10.70 -16.81 -9.61
CA ARG A 25 10.44 -17.64 -8.42
C ARG A 25 9.54 -16.97 -7.37
N TRP A 26 9.63 -15.68 -7.22
CA TRP A 26 8.85 -14.88 -6.27
C TRP A 26 8.01 -13.79 -6.92
N TYR A 27 8.02 -13.70 -8.25
CA TYR A 27 7.20 -12.73 -8.98
C TYR A 27 5.71 -13.07 -8.79
N PRO A 28 4.85 -12.07 -8.48
CA PRO A 28 3.47 -12.34 -8.10
C PRO A 28 2.64 -12.90 -9.27
N HIS A 29 1.69 -13.76 -8.92
CA HIS A 29 0.70 -14.30 -9.87
C HIS A 29 -0.43 -13.30 -10.12
N TYR A 30 -0.90 -12.62 -9.07
CA TYR A 30 -2.09 -11.76 -9.18
C TYR A 30 -1.93 -10.36 -8.56
N HIS A 31 -0.85 -10.07 -7.83
CA HIS A 31 -0.56 -8.70 -7.40
C HIS A 31 0.07 -7.89 -8.53
N LEU A 32 -0.19 -6.58 -8.53
CA LEU A 32 0.48 -5.68 -9.47
C LEU A 32 1.93 -5.43 -9.04
N ALA A 33 2.85 -5.81 -9.91
CA ALA A 33 4.27 -5.46 -9.83
C ALA A 33 4.72 -4.88 -11.17
N ALA A 34 5.84 -4.17 -11.19
CA ALA A 34 6.40 -3.68 -12.45
C ALA A 34 6.86 -4.84 -13.34
N ARG A 35 6.93 -4.59 -14.63
CA ARG A 35 7.49 -5.54 -15.61
C ARG A 35 8.92 -5.95 -15.25
N ALA A 36 9.70 -5.04 -14.71
CA ALA A 36 11.06 -5.22 -14.17
C ALA A 36 11.43 -3.97 -13.35
N GLY A 37 12.55 -4.02 -12.62
CA GLY A 37 13.05 -2.90 -11.85
C GLY A 37 12.29 -2.64 -10.56
N TRP A 38 12.51 -1.48 -9.98
CA TRP A 38 11.99 -1.04 -8.68
C TRP A 38 10.61 -0.41 -8.78
N ILE A 39 9.73 -0.72 -7.81
CA ILE A 39 8.53 0.08 -7.53
C ILE A 39 8.38 0.37 -6.03
N ASN A 40 7.72 1.49 -5.70
CA ASN A 40 7.23 1.79 -4.36
C ASN A 40 5.79 2.30 -4.40
N ASP A 41 5.51 3.53 -4.05
CA ASP A 41 4.15 4.08 -3.84
C ASP A 41 3.19 3.83 -5.00
N PRO A 42 1.95 3.38 -4.75
CA PRO A 42 0.88 3.54 -5.72
C PRO A 42 0.57 5.02 -5.95
N ASN A 43 0.31 5.39 -7.18
CA ASN A 43 0.03 6.76 -7.59
C ASN A 43 -1.18 6.81 -8.52
N GLY A 44 -1.84 7.95 -8.57
CA GLY A 44 -2.79 8.27 -9.62
C GLY A 44 -3.93 7.28 -9.78
N LEU A 45 -4.34 6.61 -8.70
CA LEU A 45 -5.46 5.65 -8.76
C LEU A 45 -6.72 6.38 -9.18
N VAL A 46 -7.38 5.90 -10.24
CA VAL A 46 -8.52 6.59 -10.83
C VAL A 46 -9.31 5.68 -11.78
N TRP A 47 -10.60 5.93 -11.92
CA TRP A 47 -11.42 5.42 -13.00
C TRP A 47 -11.49 6.45 -14.12
N PHE A 48 -11.08 6.05 -15.33
CA PHE A 48 -11.11 6.92 -16.51
C PHE A 48 -11.41 6.10 -17.77
N ASP A 49 -12.36 6.59 -18.58
CA ASP A 49 -12.72 6.02 -19.88
C ASP A 49 -12.94 4.50 -19.86
N GLY A 50 -13.67 4.02 -18.84
CA GLY A 50 -14.02 2.60 -18.72
C GLY A 50 -12.90 1.69 -18.21
N TRP A 51 -11.85 2.25 -17.62
CA TRP A 51 -10.73 1.54 -17.02
C TRP A 51 -10.37 2.07 -15.64
N TYR A 52 -9.97 1.16 -14.75
CA TYR A 52 -9.19 1.51 -13.56
C TYR A 52 -7.74 1.70 -13.96
N HIS A 53 -7.16 2.82 -13.58
CA HIS A 53 -5.74 3.12 -13.79
C HIS A 53 -5.01 3.05 -12.47
N ALA A 54 -3.83 2.44 -12.47
CA ALA A 54 -2.87 2.47 -11.38
C ALA A 54 -1.52 2.89 -11.95
N PHE A 55 -0.98 3.93 -11.36
CA PHE A 55 0.39 4.34 -11.58
C PHE A 55 1.20 3.99 -10.35
N TYR A 56 2.52 3.99 -10.46
CA TYR A 56 3.39 3.70 -9.34
C TYR A 56 4.75 4.35 -9.51
N GLN A 57 5.37 4.66 -8.39
CA GLN A 57 6.75 5.10 -8.35
C GLN A 57 7.65 3.99 -8.89
N HIS A 58 8.50 4.31 -9.87
CA HIS A 58 9.19 3.29 -10.66
C HIS A 58 10.60 3.75 -11.05
N HIS A 59 11.59 2.87 -10.82
CA HIS A 59 12.91 3.00 -11.40
C HIS A 59 13.12 1.88 -12.42
N PRO A 60 12.97 2.14 -13.72
CA PRO A 60 13.01 1.10 -14.74
C PRO A 60 14.41 0.54 -15.01
N TYR A 61 15.47 1.24 -14.60
CA TYR A 61 16.85 0.89 -14.93
C TYR A 61 17.57 0.05 -13.89
N SER A 62 16.97 -0.13 -12.72
CA SER A 62 17.59 -0.83 -11.60
C SER A 62 16.54 -1.43 -10.66
N THR A 63 16.94 -2.43 -9.89
CA THR A 63 16.15 -2.96 -8.76
C THR A 63 16.34 -2.19 -7.47
N GLN A 64 17.15 -1.12 -7.50
CA GLN A 64 17.33 -0.17 -6.40
C GLN A 64 16.47 1.06 -6.64
N TRP A 65 16.09 1.74 -5.55
CA TRP A 65 15.49 3.07 -5.66
C TRP A 65 16.43 4.02 -6.41
N GLY A 66 15.90 4.88 -7.21
CA GLY A 66 16.68 5.81 -8.01
C GLY A 66 15.80 6.88 -8.64
N PRO A 67 16.18 7.47 -9.77
CA PRO A 67 15.39 8.51 -10.43
C PRO A 67 13.99 7.99 -10.76
N MET A 68 12.99 8.48 -10.01
CA MET A 68 11.62 8.01 -10.10
C MET A 68 10.94 8.41 -11.41
N HIS A 69 10.28 7.42 -12.00
CA HIS A 69 9.34 7.53 -13.10
C HIS A 69 7.94 7.18 -12.58
N TRP A 70 6.91 7.45 -13.32
CA TRP A 70 5.59 6.88 -13.11
C TRP A 70 5.41 5.70 -14.06
N GLY A 71 5.44 4.47 -13.52
CA GLY A 71 4.95 3.28 -14.21
C GLY A 71 3.44 3.34 -14.30
N HIS A 72 2.84 2.51 -15.17
CA HIS A 72 1.42 2.58 -15.46
C HIS A 72 0.84 1.21 -15.82
N ALA A 73 -0.31 0.92 -15.26
CA ALA A 73 -1.14 -0.22 -15.61
C ALA A 73 -2.62 0.15 -15.57
N ARG A 74 -3.46 -0.60 -16.27
CA ARG A 74 -4.92 -0.44 -16.23
C ARG A 74 -5.63 -1.77 -16.11
N SER A 75 -6.85 -1.75 -15.62
CA SER A 75 -7.66 -2.94 -15.40
C SER A 75 -9.16 -2.65 -15.59
N LYS A 76 -9.91 -3.66 -16.00
CA LYS A 76 -11.39 -3.62 -16.01
C LYS A 76 -11.98 -3.97 -14.66
N ASP A 77 -11.20 -4.63 -13.79
CA ASP A 77 -11.71 -5.28 -12.58
C ASP A 77 -10.77 -5.17 -11.34
N LEU A 78 -9.77 -4.31 -11.38
CA LEU A 78 -8.81 -4.07 -10.28
C LEU A 78 -7.86 -5.25 -9.95
N VAL A 79 -7.97 -6.38 -10.61
CA VAL A 79 -7.17 -7.58 -10.32
C VAL A 79 -6.45 -8.15 -11.54
N HIS A 80 -6.98 -7.95 -12.73
CA HIS A 80 -6.32 -8.30 -13.99
C HIS A 80 -5.75 -7.02 -14.63
N TRP A 81 -4.44 -6.86 -14.56
CA TRP A 81 -3.76 -5.63 -14.96
C TRP A 81 -3.06 -5.78 -16.30
N GLU A 82 -3.29 -4.81 -17.18
CA GLU A 82 -2.57 -4.61 -18.43
C GLU A 82 -1.50 -3.54 -18.24
N HIS A 83 -0.24 -3.89 -18.46
CA HIS A 83 0.84 -2.91 -18.42
C HIS A 83 0.77 -1.96 -19.61
N LEU A 84 0.89 -0.69 -19.32
CA LEU A 84 0.95 0.40 -20.28
C LEU A 84 2.38 0.99 -20.32
N PRO A 85 2.70 1.82 -21.33
CA PRO A 85 3.97 2.54 -21.32
C PRO A 85 4.13 3.39 -20.06
N VAL A 86 5.38 3.60 -19.65
CA VAL A 86 5.72 4.55 -18.60
C VAL A 86 5.04 5.89 -18.89
N ALA A 87 4.33 6.44 -17.91
CA ALA A 87 3.55 7.65 -18.08
C ALA A 87 4.36 8.93 -17.96
N LEU A 88 5.31 8.96 -17.02
CA LEU A 88 6.17 10.10 -16.74
C LEU A 88 7.62 9.65 -16.54
N ALA A 89 8.55 10.37 -17.17
CA ALA A 89 9.98 10.26 -16.95
C ALA A 89 10.52 11.61 -16.47
N PRO A 90 11.64 11.65 -15.71
CA PRO A 90 12.21 12.91 -15.21
C PRO A 90 12.94 13.68 -16.33
N GLU A 91 12.17 14.25 -17.22
CA GLU A 91 12.63 14.93 -18.44
C GLU A 91 12.65 16.46 -18.33
N GLY A 92 11.95 17.01 -17.33
CA GLY A 92 11.77 18.45 -17.17
C GLY A 92 12.71 19.08 -16.15
N PRO A 93 12.78 20.42 -16.13
CA PRO A 93 13.59 21.12 -15.15
C PRO A 93 13.05 21.00 -13.73
N GLU A 94 11.74 20.78 -13.55
CA GLU A 94 11.10 20.66 -12.25
C GLU A 94 11.31 19.30 -11.61
N ASP A 95 11.50 18.27 -12.41
CA ASP A 95 11.57 16.87 -11.96
C ASP A 95 12.84 16.15 -12.42
N LYS A 96 13.91 16.88 -12.68
CA LYS A 96 15.15 16.32 -13.23
C LYS A 96 15.74 15.17 -12.41
N ASP A 97 15.47 15.11 -11.11
CA ASP A 97 15.93 14.07 -10.18
C ASP A 97 14.83 13.08 -9.79
N GLY A 98 13.61 13.26 -10.30
CA GLY A 98 12.51 12.30 -10.13
C GLY A 98 11.12 12.90 -10.30
N CYS A 99 10.22 12.09 -10.87
CA CYS A 99 8.78 12.32 -10.82
C CYS A 99 8.24 11.58 -9.60
N PHE A 100 8.12 12.29 -8.47
CA PHE A 100 7.67 11.72 -7.20
C PHE A 100 6.16 11.50 -7.16
N SER A 101 5.66 10.98 -6.05
CA SER A 101 4.28 10.56 -5.89
C SER A 101 3.26 11.68 -6.10
N GLY A 102 2.07 11.28 -6.43
CA GLY A 102 0.93 12.15 -6.65
C GLY A 102 -0.35 11.38 -6.95
N SER A 103 -1.33 12.08 -7.45
CA SER A 103 -2.69 11.59 -7.66
C SER A 103 -3.23 11.93 -9.05
N ALA A 104 -4.42 11.43 -9.34
CA ALA A 104 -5.10 11.70 -10.60
C ALA A 104 -6.54 12.13 -10.35
N VAL A 105 -7.02 13.03 -11.21
CA VAL A 105 -8.43 13.43 -11.27
C VAL A 105 -8.89 13.48 -12.70
N VAL A 106 -10.20 13.39 -12.89
CA VAL A 106 -10.84 13.54 -14.20
C VAL A 106 -11.54 14.92 -14.26
N ASP A 107 -11.17 15.71 -15.26
CA ASP A 107 -11.80 16.98 -15.54
C ASP A 107 -12.41 16.93 -16.96
N GLY A 108 -13.71 16.73 -17.03
CA GLY A 108 -14.40 16.49 -18.29
C GLY A 108 -13.94 15.22 -18.99
N ASP A 109 -13.32 15.37 -20.15
CA ASP A 109 -12.74 14.29 -20.96
C ASP A 109 -11.21 14.12 -20.77
N THR A 110 -10.65 14.83 -19.80
CA THR A 110 -9.22 14.90 -19.56
C THR A 110 -8.85 14.22 -18.25
N LEU A 111 -7.87 13.31 -18.31
CA LEU A 111 -7.21 12.76 -17.13
C LEU A 111 -6.04 13.66 -16.74
N ALA A 112 -6.06 14.18 -15.54
CA ALA A 112 -5.02 15.07 -15.00
C ALA A 112 -4.22 14.33 -13.92
N LEU A 113 -2.90 14.31 -14.05
CA LEU A 113 -1.97 13.85 -13.03
C LEU A 113 -1.38 15.07 -12.34
N ILE A 114 -1.43 15.07 -11.02
CA ILE A 114 -0.77 16.07 -10.18
C ILE A 114 0.27 15.32 -9.36
N TYR A 115 1.54 15.66 -9.52
CA TYR A 115 2.67 14.94 -8.96
C TYR A 115 3.74 15.88 -8.46
N THR A 116 4.67 15.35 -7.68
CA THR A 116 5.78 16.13 -7.17
C THR A 116 6.98 16.07 -8.13
N GLY A 117 7.42 17.23 -8.59
CA GLY A 117 8.71 17.41 -9.24
C GLY A 117 9.81 17.49 -8.20
N HIS A 118 10.74 16.55 -8.26
CA HIS A 118 11.83 16.42 -7.29
C HIS A 118 13.16 16.80 -7.92
N LYS A 119 13.90 17.66 -7.22
CA LYS A 119 15.26 18.06 -7.65
C LYS A 119 16.11 18.54 -6.49
N PHE A 120 17.41 18.59 -6.75
CA PHE A 120 18.38 19.24 -5.88
C PHE A 120 18.94 20.50 -6.55
N HIS A 121 19.06 21.57 -5.80
CA HIS A 121 19.82 22.76 -6.18
C HIS A 121 21.27 22.59 -5.70
N GLY A 122 22.11 21.91 -6.44
CA GLY A 122 23.48 21.62 -6.06
C GLY A 122 23.74 20.11 -5.95
N ASP A 123 24.53 19.70 -4.96
CA ASP A 123 24.92 18.30 -4.81
C ASP A 123 23.71 17.42 -4.47
N PRO A 124 23.46 16.34 -5.24
CA PRO A 124 22.41 15.39 -4.94
C PRO A 124 22.65 14.70 -3.59
N GLY A 125 21.58 14.55 -2.81
CA GLY A 125 21.63 13.90 -1.50
C GLY A 125 21.88 14.84 -0.32
N ASP A 126 22.20 16.11 -0.55
CA ASP A 126 22.22 17.13 0.49
C ASP A 126 20.79 17.66 0.70
N GLU A 127 20.20 17.36 1.85
CA GLU A 127 18.84 17.77 2.20
C GLU A 127 18.64 19.29 2.14
N ALA A 128 19.67 20.08 2.43
CA ALA A 128 19.60 21.53 2.34
C ALA A 128 19.40 22.04 0.90
N ASN A 129 19.74 21.23 -0.10
CA ASN A 129 19.56 21.52 -1.52
C ASN A 129 18.26 20.94 -2.10
N LEU A 130 17.48 20.21 -1.29
CA LEU A 130 16.25 19.58 -1.72
C LEU A 130 15.19 20.62 -2.07
N TYR A 131 14.56 20.46 -3.23
CA TYR A 131 13.53 21.33 -3.73
C TYR A 131 12.42 20.53 -4.39
N GLN A 132 11.21 20.62 -3.87
CA GLN A 132 10.05 19.87 -4.31
C GLN A 132 8.90 20.81 -4.65
N VAL A 133 8.37 20.69 -5.86
CA VAL A 133 7.25 21.47 -6.36
C VAL A 133 6.15 20.56 -6.88
N GLN A 134 4.93 21.08 -7.02
CA GLN A 134 3.85 20.27 -7.57
C GLN A 134 3.65 20.60 -9.04
N CYS A 135 3.49 19.57 -9.87
CA CYS A 135 3.42 19.62 -11.32
C CYS A 135 2.13 19.01 -11.83
N LEU A 136 1.74 19.43 -13.03
CA LEU A 136 0.56 18.94 -13.74
C LEU A 136 0.96 18.27 -15.05
N ALA A 137 0.35 17.14 -15.37
CA ALA A 137 0.40 16.52 -16.69
C ALA A 137 -1.02 16.06 -17.06
N THR A 138 -1.38 16.15 -18.34
CA THR A 138 -2.74 15.86 -18.81
C THR A 138 -2.75 14.89 -19.96
N SER A 139 -3.85 14.13 -20.08
CA SER A 139 -4.06 13.15 -21.14
C SER A 139 -5.53 13.09 -21.54
N ARG A 140 -5.79 12.87 -22.83
CA ARG A 140 -7.14 12.58 -23.34
C ARG A 140 -7.37 11.09 -23.60
N ASP A 141 -6.31 10.35 -23.82
CA ASP A 141 -6.40 8.91 -24.09
C ASP A 141 -6.09 8.03 -22.86
N GLY A 142 -5.65 8.64 -21.76
CA GLY A 142 -5.27 7.95 -20.53
C GLY A 142 -3.94 7.19 -20.62
N ILE A 143 -3.19 7.34 -21.69
CA ILE A 143 -1.94 6.61 -21.96
C ILE A 143 -0.77 7.55 -22.16
N HIS A 144 -0.95 8.59 -22.98
CA HIS A 144 0.08 9.59 -23.29
C HIS A 144 -0.21 10.89 -22.55
N PHE A 145 0.78 11.37 -21.83
CA PHE A 145 0.65 12.55 -20.96
C PHE A 145 1.49 13.71 -21.48
N GLU A 146 0.83 14.87 -21.56
CA GLU A 146 1.47 16.13 -21.89
C GLU A 146 1.80 16.89 -20.60
N ARG A 147 3.08 17.26 -20.43
CA ARG A 147 3.58 17.96 -19.25
C ARG A 147 3.14 19.42 -19.32
N GLN A 148 2.51 19.92 -18.26
CA GLN A 148 2.04 21.28 -18.11
C GLN A 148 2.96 22.14 -17.23
N GLY A 149 3.95 21.53 -16.57
CA GLY A 149 4.90 22.20 -15.69
C GLY A 149 4.41 22.40 -14.26
N MET A 150 5.10 23.24 -13.53
CA MET A 150 4.84 23.55 -12.13
C MET A 150 3.52 24.31 -11.97
N VAL A 151 2.72 23.89 -11.00
CA VAL A 151 1.46 24.56 -10.60
C VAL A 151 1.48 25.10 -9.17
N VAL A 152 2.30 24.51 -8.29
CA VAL A 152 2.53 24.99 -6.91
C VAL A 152 4.01 24.95 -6.61
N ASP A 153 4.55 26.09 -6.22
CA ASP A 153 5.92 26.21 -5.74
C ASP A 153 6.03 25.81 -4.27
N THR A 154 7.22 25.41 -3.85
CA THR A 154 7.45 25.07 -2.44
C THR A 154 7.30 26.32 -1.55
N PRO A 155 6.69 26.20 -0.37
CA PRO A 155 6.66 27.31 0.57
C PRO A 155 8.08 27.74 0.99
N PRO A 156 8.31 29.05 1.26
CA PRO A 156 9.61 29.53 1.67
C PRO A 156 10.17 28.79 2.89
N GLY A 157 11.45 28.38 2.80
CA GLY A 157 12.15 27.70 3.89
C GLY A 157 11.78 26.21 4.09
N MET A 158 10.95 25.66 3.22
CA MET A 158 10.54 24.25 3.27
C MET A 158 11.33 23.43 2.24
N HIS A 159 11.82 22.26 2.64
CA HIS A 159 12.55 21.35 1.76
C HIS A 159 11.71 20.11 1.40
N HIS A 160 10.93 19.57 2.35
CA HIS A 160 10.06 18.44 2.13
C HIS A 160 8.63 18.90 1.90
N PHE A 161 8.16 18.75 0.67
CA PHE A 161 6.86 19.24 0.22
C PHE A 161 6.40 18.39 -0.96
N ARG A 162 5.66 17.30 -0.71
CA ARG A 162 5.38 16.27 -1.70
C ARG A 162 4.10 15.50 -1.52
N ASP A 163 3.76 14.70 -2.55
CA ASP A 163 2.70 13.71 -2.59
C ASP A 163 1.29 14.36 -2.63
N PRO A 164 1.00 15.17 -3.65
CA PRO A 164 -0.28 15.87 -3.74
C PRO A 164 -1.42 14.91 -3.98
N LYS A 165 -2.50 15.08 -3.21
CA LYS A 165 -3.78 14.42 -3.41
C LYS A 165 -4.84 15.47 -3.75
N VAL A 166 -5.44 15.34 -4.91
CA VAL A 166 -6.44 16.27 -5.44
C VAL A 166 -7.81 15.62 -5.44
N TRP A 167 -8.84 16.40 -5.09
CA TRP A 167 -10.25 16.03 -5.22
C TRP A 167 -11.10 17.25 -5.55
N ARG A 168 -12.31 16.99 -6.04
CA ARG A 168 -13.30 18.06 -6.27
C ARG A 168 -14.37 18.02 -5.18
N GLU A 169 -14.73 19.19 -4.68
CA GLU A 169 -15.82 19.36 -3.74
C GLU A 169 -16.58 20.65 -4.10
N GLY A 170 -17.87 20.51 -4.44
CA GLY A 170 -18.63 21.61 -5.01
C GLY A 170 -18.03 22.09 -6.34
N ASP A 171 -17.83 23.39 -6.46
CA ASP A 171 -17.28 24.02 -7.66
C ASP A 171 -15.76 24.21 -7.62
N SER A 172 -15.10 23.67 -6.60
CA SER A 172 -13.66 23.85 -6.39
C SER A 172 -12.90 22.54 -6.39
N TRP A 173 -11.66 22.61 -6.88
CA TRP A 173 -10.65 21.62 -6.65
C TRP A 173 -9.90 21.94 -5.36
N TYR A 174 -9.61 20.90 -4.61
CA TYR A 174 -8.76 20.96 -3.42
C TYR A 174 -7.55 20.04 -3.59
N MET A 175 -6.45 20.42 -3.00
CA MET A 175 -5.23 19.61 -2.97
C MET A 175 -4.64 19.64 -1.58
N ILE A 176 -4.27 18.49 -1.07
CA ILE A 176 -3.42 18.37 0.10
C ILE A 176 -2.04 17.91 -0.32
N VAL A 177 -1.03 18.41 0.36
CA VAL A 177 0.37 18.07 0.12
C VAL A 177 1.03 17.75 1.45
N GLY A 178 1.77 16.65 1.51
CA GLY A 178 2.58 16.28 2.67
C GLY A 178 3.78 17.23 2.82
N ALA A 179 4.10 17.57 4.05
CA ALA A 179 5.15 18.53 4.33
C ALA A 179 5.87 18.26 5.65
N ARG A 180 7.06 18.84 5.76
CA ARG A 180 7.84 18.91 6.98
C ARG A 180 8.25 20.35 7.22
N GLU A 181 7.88 20.89 8.37
CA GLU A 181 8.33 22.20 8.84
C GLU A 181 9.13 22.01 10.14
N GLY A 182 10.44 22.26 10.06
CA GLY A 182 11.35 21.88 11.15
C GLY A 182 11.34 20.36 11.38
N ASP A 183 10.91 19.94 12.57
CA ASP A 183 10.74 18.52 12.92
C ASP A 183 9.25 18.13 13.07
N THR A 184 8.36 18.88 12.43
CA THR A 184 6.92 18.67 12.50
C THR A 184 6.36 18.26 11.14
N GLY A 185 5.82 17.06 11.06
CA GLY A 185 5.05 16.61 9.90
C GLY A 185 3.73 17.35 9.80
N GLN A 186 3.31 17.72 8.59
CA GLN A 186 2.05 18.43 8.37
C GLN A 186 1.44 18.10 7.01
N VAL A 187 0.17 18.46 6.85
CA VAL A 187 -0.56 18.44 5.59
C VAL A 187 -1.00 19.87 5.27
N ARG A 188 -0.56 20.36 4.11
CA ARG A 188 -0.94 21.67 3.62
C ARG A 188 -2.11 21.56 2.65
N LEU A 189 -2.97 22.59 2.64
CA LEU A 189 -4.19 22.63 1.84
C LEU A 189 -4.12 23.75 0.81
N TYR A 190 -4.57 23.43 -0.40
CA TYR A 190 -4.69 24.38 -1.53
C TYR A 190 -6.07 24.26 -2.18
N ARG A 191 -6.51 25.35 -2.81
CA ARG A 191 -7.77 25.42 -3.55
C ARG A 191 -7.55 25.99 -4.95
N SER A 192 -8.27 25.46 -5.93
CA SER A 192 -8.21 25.91 -7.33
C SER A 192 -9.56 25.84 -8.01
N ALA A 193 -9.77 26.71 -9.00
CA ALA A 193 -10.91 26.64 -9.90
C ALA A 193 -10.61 25.81 -11.17
N ASP A 194 -9.33 25.60 -11.52
CA ASP A 194 -8.94 25.14 -12.85
C ASP A 194 -7.78 24.10 -12.87
N LEU A 195 -7.34 23.62 -11.71
CA LEU A 195 -6.17 22.73 -11.54
C LEU A 195 -4.80 23.37 -11.87
N ARG A 196 -4.77 24.59 -12.32
CA ARG A 196 -3.55 25.28 -12.77
C ARG A 196 -3.11 26.38 -11.82
N GLN A 197 -4.06 27.16 -11.34
CA GLN A 197 -3.80 28.22 -10.36
C GLN A 197 -4.32 27.81 -9.01
N TRP A 198 -3.40 27.69 -8.05
CA TRP A 198 -3.70 27.22 -6.71
C TRP A 198 -3.50 28.31 -5.67
N GLN A 199 -4.48 28.46 -4.81
CA GLN A 199 -4.43 29.36 -3.66
C GLN A 199 -4.06 28.55 -2.41
N ASP A 200 -3.05 29.01 -1.67
CA ASP A 200 -2.71 28.47 -0.37
C ASP A 200 -3.86 28.69 0.61
N ALA A 201 -4.36 27.60 1.20
CA ALA A 201 -5.42 27.61 2.20
C ALA A 201 -4.91 27.20 3.61
N GLY A 202 -3.59 27.21 3.79
CA GLY A 202 -2.94 26.97 5.08
C GLY A 202 -2.68 25.50 5.41
N VAL A 203 -2.49 25.24 6.67
CA VAL A 203 -2.26 23.90 7.21
C VAL A 203 -3.60 23.23 7.51
N LEU A 204 -3.84 22.06 6.91
CA LEU A 204 -5.03 21.25 7.23
C LEU A 204 -4.90 20.61 8.62
N ASP A 205 -3.76 19.97 8.86
CA ASP A 205 -3.42 19.35 10.13
C ASP A 205 -1.91 19.20 10.27
N GLU A 206 -1.41 19.03 11.49
CA GLU A 206 0.01 18.87 11.76
C GLU A 206 0.28 17.95 12.95
N ALA A 207 1.48 17.40 12.99
CA ALA A 207 1.89 16.45 14.02
C ALA A 207 1.95 17.12 15.41
N GLU A 208 1.39 16.44 16.37
CA GLU A 208 1.74 16.64 17.77
C GLU A 208 3.06 15.89 18.05
N SER A 209 3.67 16.13 19.19
CA SER A 209 5.06 15.76 19.55
C SER A 209 5.49 14.31 19.25
N THR A 210 4.57 13.37 19.06
CA THR A 210 4.84 11.94 18.84
C THR A 210 4.40 11.41 17.48
N MET A 211 3.91 12.28 16.59
CA MET A 211 3.27 11.88 15.34
C MET A 211 4.19 12.02 14.12
N GLY A 212 5.50 12.13 14.34
CA GLY A 212 6.49 12.13 13.27
C GLY A 212 6.86 13.51 12.73
N TYR A 213 7.98 13.53 12.01
CA TYR A 213 8.58 14.76 11.47
C TYR A 213 8.18 15.04 10.02
N MET A 214 7.66 14.07 9.30
CA MET A 214 7.18 14.20 7.91
C MET A 214 5.94 13.33 7.71
N TRP A 215 4.92 13.89 7.10
CA TRP A 215 3.72 13.16 6.71
C TRP A 215 3.68 12.95 5.21
N GLU A 216 4.05 11.75 4.76
CA GLU A 216 4.03 11.38 3.35
C GLU A 216 2.67 10.88 2.91
N CYS A 217 2.41 10.92 1.60
CA CYS A 217 1.27 10.34 0.93
C CYS A 217 -0.08 10.63 1.61
N PRO A 218 -0.41 11.90 1.90
CA PRO A 218 -1.69 12.22 2.51
C PRO A 218 -2.84 11.93 1.55
N ASP A 219 -3.96 11.51 2.11
CA ASP A 219 -5.22 11.28 1.41
C ASP A 219 -6.39 11.78 2.27
N PHE A 220 -7.43 12.30 1.65
CA PHE A 220 -8.51 12.93 2.38
C PHE A 220 -9.86 12.68 1.69
N PHE A 221 -10.78 12.04 2.39
CA PHE A 221 -12.05 11.60 1.82
C PHE A 221 -13.13 11.46 2.88
N THR A 222 -14.36 11.23 2.44
CA THR A 222 -15.52 11.04 3.32
C THR A 222 -15.97 9.59 3.31
N LEU A 223 -16.18 9.02 4.50
CA LEU A 223 -16.87 7.76 4.72
C LEU A 223 -17.96 7.96 5.77
N ASN A 224 -19.21 7.54 5.46
CA ASN A 224 -20.36 7.66 6.36
C ASN A 224 -20.52 9.05 6.99
N GLY A 225 -20.31 10.09 6.19
CA GLY A 225 -20.42 11.47 6.64
C GLY A 225 -19.26 12.01 7.48
N LYS A 226 -18.24 11.18 7.76
CA LYS A 226 -17.04 11.60 8.48
C LYS A 226 -15.85 11.74 7.54
N ARG A 227 -14.92 12.62 7.89
CA ARG A 227 -13.68 12.80 7.16
C ARG A 227 -12.62 11.82 7.66
N VAL A 228 -11.93 11.21 6.72
CA VAL A 228 -10.76 10.39 6.96
C VAL A 228 -9.54 11.12 6.39
N LEU A 229 -8.58 11.40 7.25
CA LEU A 229 -7.25 11.86 6.85
C LEU A 229 -6.28 10.68 7.00
N MET A 230 -5.82 10.16 5.87
CA MET A 230 -4.91 9.04 5.79
C MET A 230 -3.53 9.56 5.40
N PHE A 231 -2.47 9.08 6.05
CA PHE A 231 -1.11 9.49 5.73
C PHE A 231 -0.08 8.48 6.23
N SER A 232 1.15 8.65 5.78
CA SER A 232 2.29 7.78 6.11
C SER A 232 3.37 8.58 6.84
N PRO A 233 3.31 8.64 8.19
CA PRO A 233 4.23 9.44 9.00
C PRO A 233 5.60 8.78 9.10
N GLN A 234 6.64 9.59 9.03
CA GLN A 234 8.02 9.21 9.33
C GLN A 234 8.42 9.71 10.72
N GLY A 235 9.11 8.87 11.49
CA GLY A 235 9.70 9.25 12.78
C GLY A 235 8.84 8.95 14.01
N MET A 236 7.73 8.21 13.88
CA MET A 236 7.01 7.69 15.03
C MET A 236 7.82 6.60 15.75
N GLN A 237 7.73 6.56 17.06
CA GLN A 237 8.41 5.55 17.86
C GLN A 237 7.50 4.37 18.18
N ALA A 238 8.09 3.18 18.28
CA ALA A 238 7.38 1.98 18.68
C ALA A 238 6.80 2.14 20.11
N ALA A 239 5.55 1.72 20.27
CA ALA A 239 4.82 1.74 21.54
C ALA A 239 4.09 0.41 21.74
N GLY A 240 4.66 -0.46 22.57
CA GLY A 240 4.14 -1.82 22.77
C GLY A 240 4.11 -2.63 21.47
N PHE A 241 2.93 -3.00 21.03
CA PHE A 241 2.72 -3.73 19.76
C PHE A 241 2.49 -2.81 18.56
N ASN A 242 2.37 -1.50 18.77
CA ASN A 242 2.09 -0.53 17.73
C ASN A 242 3.36 0.13 17.20
N ASN A 243 3.30 0.64 15.97
CA ASN A 243 4.35 1.43 15.33
C ASN A 243 5.71 0.71 15.29
N ARG A 244 5.72 -0.57 14.99
CA ARG A 244 6.93 -1.39 15.02
C ARG A 244 7.73 -1.38 13.74
N ASN A 245 7.14 -0.93 12.63
CA ASN A 245 7.86 -0.76 11.37
C ASN A 245 8.69 0.52 11.39
N LEU A 246 9.63 0.65 10.47
CA LEU A 246 10.43 1.87 10.32
C LEU A 246 9.53 3.10 10.21
N PHE A 247 8.53 3.03 9.31
CA PHE A 247 7.49 4.04 9.14
C PHE A 247 6.10 3.40 9.17
N GLN A 248 5.08 4.21 9.41
CA GLN A 248 3.70 3.77 9.53
C GLN A 248 2.86 4.26 8.36
N SER A 249 1.70 3.65 8.18
CA SER A 249 0.60 4.16 7.39
C SER A 249 -0.69 4.01 8.19
N GLY A 250 -1.43 5.09 8.31
CA GLY A 250 -2.60 5.09 9.15
C GLY A 250 -3.49 6.31 8.92
N TYR A 251 -4.37 6.57 9.87
CA TYR A 251 -5.46 7.52 9.67
C TYR A 251 -5.90 8.22 10.95
N LEU A 252 -6.54 9.37 10.72
CA LEU A 252 -7.33 10.12 11.69
C LEU A 252 -8.77 10.24 11.18
N ILE A 253 -9.73 10.14 12.08
CA ILE A 253 -11.13 10.40 11.78
C ILE A 253 -11.51 11.76 12.34
N GLY A 254 -12.38 12.50 11.66
CA GLY A 254 -12.83 13.79 12.15
C GLY A 254 -13.82 14.49 11.25
N GLU A 255 -13.83 15.79 11.34
CA GLU A 255 -14.70 16.70 10.60
C GLU A 255 -13.89 17.80 9.92
N TRP A 256 -14.39 18.27 8.80
CA TRP A 256 -13.81 19.37 8.07
C TRP A 256 -14.86 20.10 7.23
N GLN A 257 -14.73 21.42 7.21
CA GLN A 257 -15.45 22.30 6.31
C GLN A 257 -14.45 23.24 5.63
N PRO A 258 -14.67 23.64 4.37
CA PRO A 258 -13.83 24.61 3.69
C PRO A 258 -13.60 25.87 4.54
N GLY A 259 -12.34 26.32 4.63
CA GLY A 259 -11.94 27.46 5.44
C GLY A 259 -11.58 27.14 6.90
N GLN A 260 -11.63 25.89 7.29
CA GLN A 260 -11.27 25.42 8.64
C GLN A 260 -10.10 24.44 8.61
N ARG A 261 -9.47 24.25 9.76
CA ARG A 261 -8.55 23.12 9.98
C ARG A 261 -9.37 21.83 10.22
N PHE A 262 -8.72 20.71 10.00
CA PHE A 262 -9.29 19.40 10.34
C PHE A 262 -9.48 19.30 11.86
N ILE A 263 -10.66 18.84 12.28
CA ILE A 263 -11.01 18.63 13.68
C ILE A 263 -10.98 17.13 13.94
N ARG A 264 -9.98 16.67 14.67
CA ARG A 264 -9.77 15.26 14.99
C ARG A 264 -10.80 14.74 15.99
N HIS A 265 -11.28 13.52 15.75
CA HIS A 265 -12.04 12.72 16.70
C HIS A 265 -11.23 11.45 17.02
N GLY A 266 -10.39 11.50 18.03
CA GLY A 266 -9.53 10.38 18.41
C GLY A 266 -8.08 10.50 17.96
N GLU A 267 -7.35 9.40 18.09
CA GLU A 267 -5.92 9.32 17.88
C GLU A 267 -5.59 8.65 16.53
N PHE A 268 -4.35 8.84 16.08
CA PHE A 268 -3.80 8.13 14.91
C PHE A 268 -3.81 6.63 15.15
N ARG A 269 -4.25 5.89 14.13
CA ARG A 269 -4.25 4.42 14.12
C ARG A 269 -3.62 3.89 12.85
N GLU A 270 -2.78 2.87 13.00
CA GLU A 270 -2.25 2.12 11.86
C GLU A 270 -3.41 1.41 11.12
N MET A 271 -3.33 1.40 9.79
CA MET A 271 -4.34 0.72 8.98
C MET A 271 -3.96 -0.72 8.61
N ASP A 272 -2.68 -1.07 8.63
CA ASP A 272 -2.19 -2.43 8.46
C ASP A 272 -1.14 -2.71 9.55
N ASN A 273 -1.24 -3.86 10.21
CA ASN A 273 -0.41 -4.21 11.35
C ASN A 273 0.65 -5.28 11.02
N GLY A 274 0.87 -5.57 9.74
CA GLY A 274 1.92 -6.47 9.28
C GLY A 274 3.29 -5.79 9.22
N HIS A 275 4.24 -6.47 8.57
CA HIS A 275 5.60 -5.95 8.41
C HIS A 275 5.75 -4.98 7.24
N ASP A 276 4.90 -5.11 6.21
CA ASP A 276 5.12 -4.51 4.90
C ASP A 276 3.82 -3.91 4.35
N PHE A 277 3.60 -2.65 4.64
CA PHE A 277 2.52 -1.86 4.06
C PHE A 277 2.81 -0.38 4.23
N TYR A 278 2.96 0.36 3.12
CA TYR A 278 3.31 1.77 3.17
C TYR A 278 2.68 2.56 2.02
N ALA A 279 2.57 3.88 2.19
CA ALA A 279 2.15 4.83 1.17
C ALA A 279 0.81 4.50 0.48
N PRO A 280 -0.24 4.07 1.20
CA PRO A 280 -1.51 3.75 0.58
C PRO A 280 -2.14 4.99 -0.06
N GLN A 281 -2.82 4.77 -1.18
CA GLN A 281 -3.65 5.77 -1.84
C GLN A 281 -5.04 5.19 -2.07
N SER A 282 -6.07 6.03 -1.93
CA SER A 282 -7.45 5.66 -2.16
C SER A 282 -8.08 6.40 -3.32
N PHE A 283 -9.15 5.85 -3.87
CA PHE A 283 -9.96 6.50 -4.89
C PHE A 283 -11.41 6.01 -4.83
N ALA A 284 -12.33 6.78 -5.41
CA ALA A 284 -13.72 6.41 -5.54
C ALA A 284 -13.96 5.62 -6.84
N THR A 285 -14.67 4.50 -6.74
CA THR A 285 -15.11 3.73 -7.89
C THR A 285 -16.42 4.29 -8.47
N PRO A 286 -16.79 3.93 -9.72
CA PRO A 286 -18.05 4.38 -10.31
C PRO A 286 -19.30 3.95 -9.52
N ASP A 287 -19.24 2.83 -8.80
CA ASP A 287 -20.34 2.34 -7.95
C ASP A 287 -20.30 2.91 -6.51
N GLY A 288 -19.46 3.90 -6.26
CA GLY A 288 -19.46 4.68 -5.01
C GLY A 288 -18.66 4.07 -3.86
N ARG A 289 -17.90 3.00 -4.10
CA ARG A 289 -16.97 2.44 -3.10
C ARG A 289 -15.69 3.27 -3.02
N ARG A 290 -15.04 3.23 -1.87
CA ARG A 290 -13.69 3.76 -1.69
C ARG A 290 -12.72 2.59 -1.63
N ILE A 291 -11.79 2.52 -2.59
CA ILE A 291 -10.78 1.48 -2.70
C ILE A 291 -9.42 2.06 -2.35
N VAL A 292 -8.64 1.30 -1.60
CA VAL A 292 -7.26 1.63 -1.23
C VAL A 292 -6.30 0.54 -1.74
N ILE A 293 -5.14 0.97 -2.21
CA ILE A 293 -4.01 0.11 -2.56
C ILE A 293 -2.78 0.71 -1.89
N GLY A 294 -1.93 -0.12 -1.28
CA GLY A 294 -0.68 0.29 -0.66
C GLY A 294 0.53 -0.35 -1.34
N TRP A 295 1.72 0.16 -1.05
CA TRP A 295 2.96 -0.52 -1.36
C TRP A 295 3.16 -1.65 -0.35
N LEU A 296 3.28 -2.87 -0.85
CA LEU A 296 3.39 -4.08 -0.03
C LEU A 296 4.86 -4.37 0.29
N ASP A 297 5.51 -3.40 0.86
CA ASP A 297 6.89 -3.40 1.31
C ASP A 297 7.12 -2.34 2.39
N MET A 298 8.37 -2.18 2.81
CA MET A 298 8.79 -1.17 3.78
C MET A 298 10.19 -0.68 3.42
N TRP A 299 10.43 0.62 3.62
CA TRP A 299 11.74 1.25 3.46
C TRP A 299 12.81 0.56 4.31
N GLU A 300 14.02 0.47 3.77
CA GLU A 300 15.20 -0.13 4.40
C GLU A 300 15.05 -1.64 4.74
N SER A 301 13.93 -2.25 4.38
CA SER A 301 13.76 -3.69 4.50
C SER A 301 14.52 -4.40 3.38
N PRO A 302 15.19 -5.53 3.66
CA PRO A 302 15.76 -6.35 2.61
C PRO A 302 14.69 -6.83 1.62
N LEU A 303 14.99 -6.75 0.33
CA LEU A 303 14.15 -7.20 -0.77
C LEU A 303 14.92 -8.26 -1.59
N PRO A 304 14.84 -9.54 -1.21
CA PRO A 304 15.59 -10.60 -1.88
C PRO A 304 15.36 -10.71 -3.38
N GLU A 305 14.19 -10.31 -3.87
CA GLU A 305 13.84 -10.30 -5.29
C GLU A 305 14.64 -9.29 -6.12
N GLN A 306 15.39 -8.38 -5.50
CA GLN A 306 16.29 -7.49 -6.23
C GLN A 306 17.32 -8.26 -7.06
N GLN A 307 17.74 -9.43 -6.61
CA GLN A 307 18.62 -10.32 -7.35
C GLN A 307 17.94 -10.97 -8.56
N ASP A 308 16.62 -10.95 -8.60
CA ASP A 308 15.79 -11.57 -9.62
C ASP A 308 15.38 -10.60 -10.74
N GLY A 309 15.78 -9.32 -10.63
CA GLY A 309 15.55 -8.29 -11.65
C GLY A 309 14.29 -7.43 -11.44
N TRP A 310 13.64 -7.53 -10.28
CA TRP A 310 12.48 -6.72 -9.91
C TRP A 310 12.49 -6.45 -8.40
N ALA A 311 11.76 -5.47 -7.94
CA ALA A 311 11.63 -5.18 -6.52
C ALA A 311 10.35 -4.42 -6.19
N GLY A 312 9.57 -4.98 -5.28
CA GLY A 312 8.33 -4.38 -4.77
C GLY A 312 7.08 -4.79 -5.54
N MET A 313 5.96 -4.73 -4.84
CA MET A 313 4.63 -4.94 -5.42
C MET A 313 3.58 -4.10 -4.69
N LEU A 314 2.42 -3.93 -5.31
CA LEU A 314 1.27 -3.29 -4.68
C LEU A 314 0.38 -4.34 -3.99
N SER A 315 -0.31 -3.92 -2.93
CA SER A 315 -1.29 -4.77 -2.23
C SER A 315 -2.49 -5.11 -3.10
N LEU A 316 -3.29 -6.09 -2.67
CA LEU A 316 -4.64 -6.25 -3.20
C LEU A 316 -5.45 -4.96 -3.04
N PRO A 317 -6.40 -4.70 -3.94
CA PRO A 317 -7.36 -3.62 -3.74
C PRO A 317 -8.26 -3.94 -2.54
N ARG A 318 -8.44 -2.96 -1.65
CA ARG A 318 -9.22 -3.11 -0.43
C ARG A 318 -10.32 -2.08 -0.37
N GLU A 319 -11.53 -2.51 -0.07
CA GLU A 319 -12.67 -1.63 0.15
C GLU A 319 -12.66 -1.10 1.58
N LEU A 320 -12.78 0.22 1.70
CA LEU A 320 -12.82 0.91 2.99
C LEU A 320 -14.24 1.11 3.46
N SER A 321 -14.44 0.91 4.75
CA SER A 321 -15.66 1.28 5.49
C SER A 321 -15.31 1.73 6.91
N LEU A 322 -16.27 2.34 7.60
CA LEU A 322 -16.17 2.66 9.02
C LEU A 322 -17.06 1.74 9.84
N SER A 323 -16.52 1.25 10.95
CA SER A 323 -17.31 0.57 11.99
C SER A 323 -18.18 1.57 12.78
N ALA A 324 -19.08 1.07 13.61
CA ALA A 324 -19.95 1.90 14.43
C ALA A 324 -19.19 2.75 15.47
N ASP A 325 -17.98 2.34 15.84
CA ASP A 325 -17.08 3.05 16.76
C ASP A 325 -15.96 3.84 16.02
N ASP A 326 -16.21 4.18 14.75
CA ASP A 326 -15.33 5.01 13.91
C ASP A 326 -13.93 4.42 13.68
N ARG A 327 -13.86 3.13 13.51
CA ARG A 327 -12.64 2.47 13.06
C ARG A 327 -12.69 2.16 11.57
N LEU A 328 -11.61 2.46 10.89
CA LEU A 328 -11.47 2.11 9.48
C LEU A 328 -11.37 0.58 9.35
N GLN A 329 -12.22 0.03 8.50
CA GLN A 329 -12.21 -1.38 8.15
C GLN A 329 -11.75 -1.54 6.71
N MET A 330 -10.95 -2.56 6.44
CA MET A 330 -10.47 -2.90 5.11
C MET A 330 -10.81 -4.35 4.77
N ARG A 331 -11.59 -4.52 3.71
CA ARG A 331 -11.91 -5.82 3.14
C ARG A 331 -11.28 -5.97 1.78
N PRO A 332 -10.91 -7.19 1.34
CA PRO A 332 -10.57 -7.39 -0.07
C PRO A 332 -11.72 -6.86 -0.94
N ALA A 333 -11.41 -6.12 -1.99
CA ALA A 333 -12.42 -5.69 -2.93
C ALA A 333 -13.15 -6.91 -3.52
N LYS A 334 -14.44 -6.78 -3.79
CA LYS A 334 -15.27 -7.90 -4.31
C LYS A 334 -14.71 -8.53 -5.59
N GLU A 335 -14.02 -7.76 -6.40
CA GLU A 335 -13.40 -8.20 -7.65
C GLU A 335 -12.32 -9.27 -7.44
N VAL A 336 -11.72 -9.33 -6.26
CA VAL A 336 -10.73 -10.36 -5.90
C VAL A 336 -11.33 -11.76 -6.01
N GLU A 337 -12.64 -11.91 -5.82
CA GLU A 337 -13.32 -13.20 -5.96
C GLU A 337 -13.33 -13.73 -7.40
N SER A 338 -13.12 -12.88 -8.40
CA SER A 338 -12.97 -13.31 -9.79
C SER A 338 -11.70 -14.13 -10.05
N LEU A 339 -10.73 -14.06 -9.15
CA LEU A 339 -9.51 -14.88 -9.21
C LEU A 339 -9.74 -16.32 -8.74
N ARG A 340 -10.87 -16.62 -8.09
CA ARG A 340 -11.14 -17.94 -7.51
C ARG A 340 -11.32 -19.00 -8.58
N GLY A 341 -10.47 -20.01 -8.57
CA GLY A 341 -10.56 -21.23 -9.37
C GLY A 341 -11.14 -22.38 -8.54
N ALA A 342 -10.40 -23.48 -8.44
CA ALA A 342 -10.86 -24.67 -7.70
C ALA A 342 -10.96 -24.42 -6.19
N TRP A 343 -12.03 -24.94 -5.58
CA TRP A 343 -12.22 -24.94 -4.14
C TRP A 343 -11.77 -26.26 -3.53
N PHE A 344 -10.99 -26.18 -2.48
CA PHE A 344 -10.52 -27.31 -1.67
C PHE A 344 -11.11 -27.22 -0.27
N PRO A 345 -12.22 -27.94 0.02
CA PRO A 345 -12.80 -27.95 1.35
C PRO A 345 -11.89 -28.70 2.34
N TRP A 346 -11.85 -28.21 3.57
CA TRP A 346 -11.19 -28.89 4.66
C TRP A 346 -12.24 -29.32 5.70
N PRO A 347 -12.19 -30.58 6.22
CA PRO A 347 -13.18 -31.03 7.19
C PRO A 347 -13.15 -30.20 8.47
N VAL A 348 -14.32 -29.84 8.95
CA VAL A 348 -14.49 -29.29 10.30
C VAL A 348 -13.95 -30.30 11.32
N SER A 349 -13.05 -29.86 12.19
CA SER A 349 -12.37 -30.76 13.12
C SER A 349 -11.83 -30.03 14.34
N THR A 350 -11.50 -30.81 15.35
CA THR A 350 -10.72 -30.34 16.50
C THR A 350 -9.30 -30.90 16.37
N LEU A 351 -8.34 -30.02 16.36
CA LEU A 351 -6.92 -30.37 16.39
C LEU A 351 -6.48 -30.56 17.85
N ASN A 352 -5.95 -31.73 18.18
CA ASN A 352 -5.53 -32.06 19.55
C ASN A 352 -4.01 -32.23 19.58
N ASN A 353 -3.30 -31.17 19.97
CA ASN A 353 -1.83 -31.15 20.09
C ASN A 353 -1.14 -31.79 18.87
N GLN A 354 -1.52 -31.37 17.70
CA GLN A 354 -1.09 -31.96 16.42
C GLN A 354 -0.91 -30.88 15.34
N GLN A 355 -0.21 -31.27 14.28
CA GLN A 355 -0.09 -30.56 13.03
C GLN A 355 -0.60 -31.45 11.90
N THR A 356 -1.31 -30.86 10.93
CA THR A 356 -1.82 -31.58 9.78
C THR A 356 -1.71 -30.73 8.51
N THR A 357 -1.25 -31.35 7.43
CA THR A 357 -1.11 -30.66 6.14
C THR A 357 -2.48 -30.38 5.54
N MET A 358 -2.75 -29.14 5.22
CA MET A 358 -3.95 -28.69 4.53
C MET A 358 -3.75 -28.66 3.01
N VAL A 359 -2.63 -28.11 2.55
CA VAL A 359 -2.26 -28.03 1.14
C VAL A 359 -0.78 -28.36 1.01
N ASP A 360 -0.44 -29.31 0.13
CA ASP A 360 0.95 -29.75 -0.07
C ASP A 360 1.83 -28.70 -0.75
N ASN A 361 1.24 -27.90 -1.66
CA ASN A 361 1.93 -26.84 -2.37
C ASN A 361 0.99 -25.64 -2.60
N CYS A 362 1.15 -24.62 -1.77
CA CYS A 362 0.37 -23.40 -1.83
C CYS A 362 1.18 -22.31 -2.59
N GLU A 363 0.78 -21.97 -3.79
CA GLU A 363 1.44 -20.90 -4.58
C GLU A 363 0.61 -19.62 -4.57
N ALA A 364 -0.60 -19.65 -5.14
CA ALA A 364 -1.51 -18.53 -5.21
C ALA A 364 -2.86 -19.01 -4.68
N MET A 365 -3.20 -18.67 -3.44
CA MET A 365 -4.40 -19.21 -2.77
C MET A 365 -5.04 -18.18 -1.85
N GLU A 366 -6.37 -18.24 -1.78
CA GLU A 366 -7.16 -17.65 -0.70
C GLU A 366 -7.52 -18.76 0.29
N VAL A 367 -7.10 -18.63 1.54
CA VAL A 367 -7.38 -19.59 2.61
C VAL A 367 -8.40 -18.96 3.57
N ASN A 368 -9.51 -19.67 3.80
CA ASN A 368 -10.56 -19.24 4.72
C ASN A 368 -10.56 -20.16 5.94
N LEU A 369 -10.45 -19.58 7.13
CA LEU A 369 -10.45 -20.28 8.41
C LEU A 369 -11.41 -19.60 9.39
N ARG A 370 -12.17 -20.40 10.11
CA ARG A 370 -13.01 -19.94 11.23
C ARG A 370 -12.73 -20.76 12.46
N TRP A 371 -11.99 -20.15 13.39
CA TRP A 371 -11.67 -20.77 14.68
C TRP A 371 -12.74 -20.44 15.72
N ASP A 372 -13.16 -21.44 16.46
CA ASP A 372 -13.98 -21.29 17.67
C ASP A 372 -13.05 -21.11 18.87
N CYS A 373 -12.75 -19.86 19.19
CA CYS A 373 -11.82 -19.57 20.27
C CYS A 373 -12.37 -19.93 21.65
N ALA A 374 -13.70 -19.91 21.84
CA ALA A 374 -14.32 -20.31 23.11
C ALA A 374 -14.16 -21.80 23.40
N ARG A 375 -14.12 -22.63 22.36
CA ARG A 375 -13.95 -24.09 22.46
C ARG A 375 -12.50 -24.54 22.27
N SER A 376 -11.57 -23.62 22.17
CA SER A 376 -10.14 -23.89 21.98
C SER A 376 -9.39 -23.70 23.30
N SER A 377 -8.58 -24.69 23.66
CA SER A 377 -7.76 -24.69 24.89
C SER A 377 -6.26 -24.64 24.61
N ALA A 378 -5.84 -24.75 23.34
CA ALA A 378 -4.43 -24.71 22.97
C ALA A 378 -3.79 -23.35 23.29
N GLU A 379 -2.54 -23.37 23.73
CA GLU A 379 -1.76 -22.16 23.96
C GLU A 379 -1.44 -21.41 22.66
N GLN A 380 -1.18 -22.17 21.59
CA GLN A 380 -0.98 -21.64 20.24
C GLN A 380 -1.71 -22.52 19.22
N TYR A 381 -2.44 -21.90 18.29
CA TYR A 381 -3.09 -22.60 17.20
C TYR A 381 -3.28 -21.68 15.98
N GLY A 382 -3.21 -22.24 14.80
CA GLY A 382 -3.31 -21.50 13.55
C GLY A 382 -2.75 -22.25 12.36
N LEU A 383 -2.06 -21.54 11.49
CA LEU A 383 -1.43 -22.13 10.32
C LEU A 383 0.09 -21.86 10.25
N ARG A 384 0.77 -22.77 9.60
CA ARG A 384 2.18 -22.65 9.22
C ARG A 384 2.29 -22.77 7.71
N PHE A 385 3.10 -21.92 7.12
CA PHE A 385 3.42 -21.95 5.69
C PHE A 385 4.92 -22.15 5.49
N GLY A 386 5.29 -23.27 4.91
CA GLY A 386 6.69 -23.67 4.79
C GLY A 386 7.41 -23.63 6.15
N ASP A 387 8.68 -23.26 6.14
CA ASP A 387 9.50 -23.16 7.36
C ASP A 387 9.61 -21.71 7.89
N GLY A 388 9.11 -20.74 7.14
CA GLY A 388 9.36 -19.31 7.39
C GLY A 388 8.17 -18.50 7.85
N LEU A 389 6.96 -19.04 7.91
CA LEU A 389 5.76 -18.25 8.27
C LEU A 389 4.84 -19.03 9.20
N ARG A 390 4.39 -18.37 10.26
CA ARG A 390 3.26 -18.81 11.09
C ARG A 390 2.28 -17.68 11.29
N ILE A 391 0.99 -18.00 11.24
CA ILE A 391 -0.12 -17.10 11.57
C ILE A 391 -0.96 -17.84 12.60
N TYR A 392 -0.95 -17.35 13.84
CA TYR A 392 -1.52 -18.13 14.95
C TYR A 392 -2.10 -17.27 16.05
N VAL A 393 -3.05 -17.84 16.76
CA VAL A 393 -3.54 -17.29 18.02
C VAL A 393 -2.53 -17.62 19.11
N ASP A 394 -2.07 -16.61 19.81
CA ASP A 394 -1.41 -16.73 21.10
C ASP A 394 -2.49 -16.51 22.19
N ALA A 395 -2.91 -17.60 22.82
CA ALA A 395 -4.01 -17.55 23.78
C ALA A 395 -3.62 -16.84 25.09
N GLN A 396 -2.35 -16.88 25.46
CA GLN A 396 -1.86 -16.19 26.66
C GLN A 396 -1.85 -14.66 26.47
N GLN A 397 -1.44 -14.20 25.32
CA GLN A 397 -1.41 -12.77 24.99
C GLN A 397 -2.75 -12.24 24.46
N GLN A 398 -3.69 -13.12 24.12
CA GLN A 398 -4.95 -12.78 23.43
C GLN A 398 -4.71 -11.99 22.15
N ARG A 399 -3.81 -12.51 21.30
CA ARG A 399 -3.42 -11.87 20.04
C ARG A 399 -3.38 -12.85 18.88
N LEU A 400 -3.70 -12.35 17.69
CA LEU A 400 -3.33 -13.01 16.44
C LEU A 400 -1.94 -12.53 16.04
N VAL A 401 -1.02 -13.47 15.90
CA VAL A 401 0.39 -13.21 15.62
C VAL A 401 0.72 -13.67 14.21
N LEU A 402 1.38 -12.81 13.45
CA LEU A 402 2.06 -13.15 12.21
C LEU A 402 3.57 -13.14 12.50
N GLU A 403 4.20 -14.30 12.38
CA GLU A 403 5.63 -14.48 12.57
C GLU A 403 6.27 -14.91 11.28
N ARG A 404 7.28 -14.15 10.84
CA ARG A 404 8.13 -14.57 9.72
C ARG A 404 9.55 -14.86 10.19
N HIS A 405 10.17 -15.84 9.58
CA HIS A 405 11.51 -16.28 9.93
C HIS A 405 12.30 -16.68 8.68
N TYR A 406 12.96 -15.66 8.10
CA TYR A 406 13.85 -15.81 6.94
C TYR A 406 15.22 -15.22 7.30
N PRO A 407 16.00 -15.91 8.19
CA PRO A 407 17.25 -15.36 8.73
C PRO A 407 18.31 -15.15 7.65
N GLN A 408 18.29 -15.96 6.59
CA GLN A 408 19.19 -15.81 5.44
C GLN A 408 19.04 -14.46 4.71
N TYR A 409 17.92 -13.76 4.89
CA TYR A 409 17.66 -12.45 4.32
C TYR A 409 17.56 -11.34 5.37
N GLY A 410 17.74 -11.67 6.65
CA GLY A 410 17.55 -10.71 7.75
C GLY A 410 16.08 -10.34 7.99
N LEU A 411 15.13 -11.15 7.54
CA LEU A 411 13.69 -10.92 7.65
C LEU A 411 13.09 -11.83 8.72
N CYS A 412 13.12 -11.40 9.97
CA CYS A 412 12.58 -12.12 11.11
C CYS A 412 11.78 -11.19 11.99
N GLY A 413 10.80 -11.76 12.70
CA GLY A 413 10.05 -11.05 13.72
C GLY A 413 8.55 -11.24 13.65
N THR A 414 7.88 -10.66 14.62
CA THR A 414 6.43 -10.78 14.79
C THR A 414 5.72 -9.45 14.61
N ARG A 415 4.49 -9.54 14.12
CA ARG A 415 3.47 -8.49 14.17
C ARG A 415 2.19 -9.10 14.68
N SER A 416 1.36 -8.32 15.34
CA SER A 416 0.16 -8.89 15.95
C SER A 416 -0.96 -7.88 16.12
N VAL A 417 -2.17 -8.38 16.25
CA VAL A 417 -3.36 -7.62 16.57
C VAL A 417 -4.08 -8.23 17.77
N PRO A 418 -4.75 -7.42 18.61
CA PRO A 418 -5.51 -7.94 19.73
C PRO A 418 -6.75 -8.73 19.27
N LEU A 419 -7.14 -9.73 20.05
CA LEU A 419 -8.35 -10.52 19.85
C LEU A 419 -9.31 -10.32 21.01
N THR A 420 -10.62 -10.36 20.70
CA THR A 420 -11.65 -10.41 21.73
C THR A 420 -11.74 -11.82 22.30
N ALA A 421 -11.58 -11.94 23.60
CA ALA A 421 -11.62 -13.24 24.28
C ALA A 421 -12.93 -13.99 24.03
N GLY A 422 -12.83 -15.25 23.63
CA GLY A 422 -13.97 -16.15 23.42
C GLY A 422 -14.82 -15.87 22.18
N ALA A 423 -14.48 -14.86 21.39
CA ALA A 423 -15.15 -14.61 20.13
C ALA A 423 -14.61 -15.53 19.02
N ASP A 424 -15.46 -15.88 18.05
CA ASP A 424 -15.00 -16.56 16.83
C ASP A 424 -13.97 -15.70 16.09
N LEU A 425 -12.99 -16.36 15.50
CA LEU A 425 -11.97 -15.72 14.69
C LEU A 425 -12.12 -16.16 13.23
N ASN A 426 -12.51 -15.21 12.38
CA ASN A 426 -12.59 -15.43 10.95
C ASN A 426 -11.35 -14.86 10.27
N LEU A 427 -10.69 -15.65 9.45
CA LEU A 427 -9.51 -15.27 8.69
C LEU A 427 -9.74 -15.52 7.20
N ARG A 428 -9.49 -14.49 6.38
CA ARG A 428 -9.28 -14.61 4.94
C ARG A 428 -7.82 -14.29 4.68
N ILE A 429 -7.08 -15.24 4.15
CA ILE A 429 -5.64 -15.14 3.99
C ILE A 429 -5.29 -15.33 2.52
N PHE A 430 -4.61 -14.36 1.95
CA PHE A 430 -4.20 -14.37 0.54
C PHE A 430 -2.71 -14.61 0.44
N PHE A 431 -2.34 -15.74 -0.15
CA PHE A 431 -0.96 -16.10 -0.46
C PHE A 431 -0.69 -15.84 -1.94
N ASP A 432 0.42 -15.17 -2.22
CA ASP A 432 1.02 -15.10 -3.53
C ASP A 432 2.46 -15.61 -3.46
N SER A 433 3.20 -15.57 -4.54
CA SER A 433 4.57 -16.11 -4.63
C SER A 433 5.51 -15.60 -3.55
N SER A 434 5.35 -14.35 -3.12
CA SER A 434 6.21 -13.73 -2.10
C SER A 434 5.48 -12.76 -1.18
N SER A 435 4.19 -12.98 -0.95
CA SER A 435 3.40 -12.15 -0.05
C SER A 435 2.30 -12.92 0.67
N VAL A 436 1.90 -12.39 1.81
CA VAL A 436 0.71 -12.81 2.54
C VAL A 436 -0.05 -11.57 3.02
N GLU A 437 -1.36 -11.57 2.81
CA GLU A 437 -2.28 -10.56 3.35
C GLU A 437 -3.35 -11.27 4.17
N VAL A 438 -3.43 -10.93 5.46
CA VAL A 438 -4.36 -11.51 6.42
C VAL A 438 -5.45 -10.50 6.74
N PHE A 439 -6.69 -10.85 6.45
CA PHE A 439 -7.87 -10.07 6.82
C PHE A 439 -8.59 -10.74 7.97
N VAL A 440 -8.73 -10.01 9.07
CA VAL A 440 -9.23 -10.50 10.35
C VAL A 440 -10.67 -10.02 10.54
N ASN A 441 -11.58 -10.93 10.88
CA ASN A 441 -12.96 -10.63 11.26
C ASN A 441 -13.66 -9.65 10.30
N ASP A 442 -13.64 -9.98 9.01
CA ASP A 442 -14.28 -9.15 7.98
C ASP A 442 -13.72 -7.71 7.90
N GLY A 443 -12.43 -7.56 8.12
CA GLY A 443 -11.70 -6.30 7.94
C GLY A 443 -11.50 -5.45 9.19
N GLU A 444 -11.76 -5.97 10.38
CA GLU A 444 -11.43 -5.27 11.64
C GLU A 444 -9.93 -4.96 11.74
N ALA A 445 -9.09 -5.86 11.23
CA ALA A 445 -7.65 -5.69 11.16
C ALA A 445 -7.09 -6.38 9.92
N CYS A 446 -5.92 -5.91 9.48
CA CYS A 446 -5.16 -6.48 8.38
C CYS A 446 -3.69 -6.61 8.80
N LEU A 447 -3.05 -7.70 8.37
CA LEU A 447 -1.61 -7.89 8.52
C LEU A 447 -1.05 -8.31 7.16
N SER A 448 -0.14 -7.51 6.62
CA SER A 448 0.49 -7.76 5.33
C SER A 448 2.00 -7.92 5.49
N SER A 449 2.56 -8.94 4.84
CA SER A 449 3.98 -9.21 4.93
C SER A 449 4.53 -9.83 3.65
N ARG A 450 5.74 -9.44 3.29
CA ARG A 450 6.52 -10.13 2.29
C ARG A 450 7.08 -11.42 2.88
N ILE A 451 6.99 -12.48 2.11
CA ILE A 451 7.47 -13.81 2.46
C ILE A 451 8.36 -14.36 1.34
N TYR A 452 9.32 -15.19 1.71
CA TYR A 452 10.30 -15.73 0.75
C TYR A 452 10.46 -17.23 0.93
N PRO A 453 9.41 -18.01 0.57
CA PRO A 453 9.43 -19.46 0.74
C PRO A 453 10.53 -20.08 -0.11
N GLN A 454 11.26 -21.02 0.48
CA GLN A 454 12.31 -21.75 -0.20
C GLN A 454 11.71 -22.97 -0.90
N ALA A 455 12.13 -23.20 -2.15
CA ALA A 455 11.67 -24.36 -2.91
C ALA A 455 12.14 -25.69 -2.27
N PRO A 456 11.51 -26.84 -2.61
CA PRO A 456 10.44 -26.97 -3.60
C PRO A 456 9.02 -27.00 -3.02
N ARG A 457 8.84 -27.10 -1.68
CA ARG A 457 7.52 -27.24 -1.08
C ARG A 457 7.08 -25.99 -0.34
N ARG A 458 5.87 -25.55 -0.69
CA ARG A 458 5.13 -24.47 -0.04
C ARG A 458 3.96 -25.09 0.74
N GLU A 459 4.26 -25.96 1.68
CA GLU A 459 3.27 -26.65 2.48
C GLU A 459 2.52 -25.70 3.40
N LEU A 460 1.20 -25.77 3.35
CA LEU A 460 0.30 -25.11 4.29
C LEU A 460 -0.24 -26.15 5.28
N ALA A 461 0.07 -25.97 6.57
CA ALA A 461 -0.37 -26.86 7.63
C ALA A 461 -1.13 -26.12 8.71
N LEU A 462 -2.15 -26.77 9.26
CA LEU A 462 -2.86 -26.32 10.46
C LEU A 462 -2.26 -26.98 11.69
N PHE A 463 -2.20 -26.26 12.80
CA PHE A 463 -1.63 -26.80 14.04
C PHE A 463 -2.38 -26.31 15.30
N ALA A 464 -2.26 -27.10 16.35
CA ALA A 464 -2.61 -26.72 17.71
C ALA A 464 -1.56 -27.30 18.65
N TRP A 465 -1.01 -26.46 19.53
CA TRP A 465 0.03 -26.84 20.47
C TRP A 465 -0.39 -26.55 21.92
N SER A 466 -0.05 -27.48 22.83
CA SER A 466 -0.38 -27.39 24.24
C SER A 466 -1.88 -27.30 24.49
N GLY A 467 -2.65 -28.17 23.85
CA GLY A 467 -4.11 -28.22 23.98
C GLY A 467 -4.82 -28.53 22.66
N SER A 468 -6.09 -28.18 22.61
CA SER A 468 -6.94 -28.39 21.45
C SER A 468 -7.42 -27.09 20.83
N ALA A 469 -7.69 -27.10 19.53
CA ALA A 469 -8.28 -25.98 18.82
C ALA A 469 -9.45 -26.46 17.95
N ALA A 470 -10.58 -25.80 18.08
CA ALA A 470 -11.78 -26.10 17.33
C ALA A 470 -11.86 -25.24 16.06
N LEU A 471 -12.00 -25.91 14.92
CA LEU A 471 -12.12 -25.29 13.61
C LEU A 471 -13.54 -25.50 13.09
N ASN A 472 -14.31 -24.43 12.97
CA ASN A 472 -15.72 -24.48 12.55
C ASN A 472 -15.87 -24.46 11.01
N GLU A 473 -14.93 -23.85 10.31
CA GLU A 473 -14.92 -23.76 8.85
C GLU A 473 -13.49 -23.64 8.35
N ALA A 474 -13.18 -24.34 7.27
CA ALA A 474 -11.90 -24.21 6.59
C ALA A 474 -11.99 -24.64 5.13
N GLY A 475 -11.19 -24.01 4.30
CA GLY A 475 -11.01 -24.35 2.90
C GLY A 475 -10.08 -23.38 2.21
N ALA A 476 -9.75 -23.68 0.98
CA ALA A 476 -8.89 -22.84 0.16
C ALA A 476 -9.39 -22.77 -1.26
N TRP A 477 -9.29 -21.57 -1.85
CA TRP A 477 -9.46 -21.34 -3.28
C TRP A 477 -8.08 -21.24 -3.93
N GLN A 478 -7.88 -21.98 -5.00
CA GLN A 478 -6.75 -21.67 -5.89
C GLN A 478 -7.07 -20.35 -6.59
N LEU A 479 -6.08 -19.45 -6.72
CA LEU A 479 -6.23 -18.18 -7.42
C LEU A 479 -5.51 -18.23 -8.76
N GLU A 480 -6.18 -17.70 -9.83
CA GLU A 480 -5.71 -17.74 -11.21
C GLU A 480 -5.51 -16.34 -11.80
#